data_88497d1cd279012f30f2410bc61371dc
#
_entry.id   88497d1cd279012f30f2410bc61371dc
#
_cell.length_a   1.000
_cell.length_b   1.000
_cell.length_c   1.000
_cell.angle_alpha   90.00
_cell.angle_beta   90.00
_cell.angle_gamma   90.00
#
_symmetry.space_group_name_H-M   'P 1'
#
loop_
_entity.id
_entity.type
_entity.pdbx_description
1 polymer ?
#
loop_
_entity_poly.entity_id
_entity_poly.type
_entity_poly.pdbx_seq_one_letter_code
_entity_poly.pdbx_strand_id
1 'polypeptide(L)'
;MRLSTGLIALLFLTLSALAQDATKPQPEPKSVTVPITLDHNRVVIDVYLPLPDGTSKRVRGWVDTGDPELQMSARVAKLTGLAITCDRTTCSAPPPRVIAIGDMKISIAAQKEVKIPLRAESAASVMVPGMSAEIKIPSSVLRNYDVLINFPDREFSIGVPGSLDFKGVKSKMLINESTGFVQIPSKIENKSYNLGLDVGSPITFLSEELFDKLASGHPDWPHMTGAIGPANVGEMGDDETKWKLMRVDRLQYGPLFLTDVPVAEVPKNFFAFFERNAASALSGVLGSDALMNYRVGLDYAHSTAYFDIGRTFKFPEFDVVGLILRPEDDTRFTILGVADFQGTPSVPEVQAGDHLAAVDGTPVPDSTMGQVWSLLEGSPGQERKLTVERVGRQFTVVAKVQHFLAEASENEAKEKSKNKH
;
A
#
# COMPACT_ATOMS: atom_id res chain seq x y z
N MET A 1 93.69 -10.85 -30.26
CA MET A 1 93.05 -11.11 -31.55
C MET A 1 91.77 -11.87 -31.30
N ARG A 2 90.67 -11.23 -31.45
CA ARG A 2 89.30 -11.65 -31.91
C ARG A 2 88.29 -10.60 -31.47
N LEU A 3 87.82 -9.85 -32.45
CA LEU A 3 86.66 -8.96 -32.32
C LEU A 3 85.39 -9.79 -32.05
N SER A 4 84.53 -9.29 -31.22
CA SER A 4 83.14 -9.73 -31.15
C SER A 4 82.26 -8.52 -31.20
N THR A 5 81.54 -8.43 -32.27
CA THR A 5 80.57 -7.44 -32.64
C THR A 5 79.32 -7.55 -31.77
N GLY A 6 78.98 -6.50 -31.03
CA GLY A 6 77.74 -6.42 -30.24
C GLY A 6 76.59 -5.91 -31.11
N LEU A 7 75.55 -6.70 -31.23
CA LEU A 7 74.32 -6.37 -31.94
C LEU A 7 73.38 -5.59 -31.00
N ILE A 8 73.12 -4.31 -31.28
CA ILE A 8 72.13 -3.49 -30.55
C ILE A 8 70.77 -3.77 -31.18
N ALA A 9 69.88 -4.46 -30.46
CA ALA A 9 68.47 -4.65 -30.84
C ALA A 9 67.68 -3.42 -30.38
N LEU A 10 67.20 -2.61 -31.31
CA LEU A 10 66.23 -1.53 -31.09
C LEU A 10 64.85 -2.14 -30.88
N LEU A 11 64.33 -2.08 -29.64
CA LEU A 11 62.97 -2.46 -29.34
C LEU A 11 62.04 -1.29 -29.67
N PHE A 12 61.26 -1.38 -30.77
CA PHE A 12 60.15 -0.47 -31.05
C PHE A 12 58.98 -0.84 -30.17
N LEU A 13 58.71 -0.07 -29.12
CA LEU A 13 57.45 -0.10 -28.37
C LEU A 13 56.35 0.58 -29.21
N THR A 14 55.51 -0.22 -29.84
CA THR A 14 54.24 0.27 -30.46
C THR A 14 53.24 0.47 -29.31
N LEU A 15 53.01 1.72 -28.90
CA LEU A 15 51.87 2.13 -28.10
C LEU A 15 50.61 1.95 -28.96
N SER A 16 49.92 0.83 -28.76
CA SER A 16 48.52 0.71 -29.24
C SER A 16 47.66 1.62 -28.39
N ALA A 17 47.30 2.78 -28.93
CA ALA A 17 46.22 3.60 -28.36
C ALA A 17 44.92 2.79 -28.45
N LEU A 18 44.49 2.20 -27.31
CA LEU A 18 43.13 1.74 -27.17
C LEU A 18 42.24 2.97 -27.22
N ALA A 19 41.71 3.24 -28.41
CA ALA A 19 40.59 4.14 -28.58
C ALA A 19 39.46 3.56 -27.72
N GLN A 20 39.14 4.22 -26.60
CA GLN A 20 37.91 3.99 -25.89
C GLN A 20 36.78 4.32 -26.86
N ASP A 21 36.18 3.27 -27.41
CA ASP A 21 34.90 3.40 -28.13
C ASP A 21 33.96 4.13 -27.18
N ALA A 22 33.62 5.37 -27.51
CA ALA A 22 32.59 6.12 -26.85
C ALA A 22 31.32 5.28 -26.98
N THR A 23 30.97 4.56 -25.91
CA THR A 23 29.83 3.67 -25.86
C THR A 23 28.62 4.46 -26.32
N LYS A 24 28.04 4.05 -27.47
CA LYS A 24 26.74 4.57 -27.92
C LYS A 24 25.79 4.50 -26.74
N PRO A 25 25.00 5.57 -26.49
CA PRO A 25 24.02 5.52 -25.39
C PRO A 25 23.19 4.27 -25.54
N GLN A 26 23.17 3.43 -24.51
CA GLN A 26 22.38 2.21 -24.54
C GLN A 26 20.91 2.63 -24.64
N PRO A 27 20.11 2.04 -25.53
CA PRO A 27 18.70 2.42 -25.66
C PRO A 27 18.01 2.26 -24.31
N GLU A 28 17.18 3.23 -23.96
CA GLU A 28 16.40 3.15 -22.70
C GLU A 28 15.56 1.88 -22.69
N PRO A 29 15.49 1.16 -21.55
CA PRO A 29 14.71 -0.07 -21.44
C PRO A 29 13.23 0.24 -21.65
N LYS A 30 12.52 -0.63 -22.39
CA LYS A 30 11.09 -0.50 -22.61
C LYS A 30 10.27 -0.89 -21.39
N SER A 31 10.82 -1.69 -20.49
CA SER A 31 10.21 -2.12 -19.24
C SER A 31 11.28 -2.45 -18.21
N VAL A 32 10.87 -2.45 -16.94
CA VAL A 32 11.72 -2.80 -15.81
C VAL A 32 10.90 -3.57 -14.78
N THR A 33 11.55 -4.48 -14.06
CA THR A 33 11.02 -5.17 -12.87
C THR A 33 11.86 -4.82 -11.67
N VAL A 34 11.23 -4.41 -10.58
CA VAL A 34 11.88 -4.05 -9.32
C VAL A 34 11.22 -4.76 -8.14
N PRO A 35 11.92 -4.99 -7.03
CA PRO A 35 11.34 -5.63 -5.85
C PRO A 35 10.32 -4.71 -5.16
N ILE A 36 9.28 -5.34 -4.57
CA ILE A 36 8.28 -4.71 -3.71
C ILE A 36 8.64 -4.94 -2.24
N THR A 37 8.50 -3.90 -1.44
CA THR A 37 8.26 -4.03 0.01
C THR A 37 6.76 -3.85 0.23
N LEU A 38 6.11 -4.79 0.91
CA LEU A 38 4.77 -4.53 1.43
C LEU A 38 4.90 -3.87 2.80
N ASP A 39 4.26 -2.72 2.93
CA ASP A 39 4.15 -2.00 4.18
C ASP A 39 2.66 -1.81 4.46
N HIS A 40 2.15 -2.49 5.45
CA HIS A 40 0.71 -2.53 5.74
C HIS A 40 -0.12 -2.87 4.48
N ASN A 41 0.21 -3.95 3.80
CA ASN A 41 -0.35 -4.39 2.51
C ASN A 41 -0.17 -3.41 1.33
N ARG A 42 0.42 -2.23 1.52
CA ARG A 42 0.66 -1.25 0.46
C ARG A 42 1.95 -1.57 -0.31
N VAL A 43 1.92 -1.34 -1.61
CA VAL A 43 3.05 -1.59 -2.50
C VAL A 43 4.04 -0.44 -2.44
N VAL A 44 5.23 -0.68 -1.92
CA VAL A 44 6.31 0.30 -1.83
C VAL A 44 7.54 -0.19 -2.60
N ILE A 45 8.08 0.66 -3.46
CA ILE A 45 9.24 0.37 -4.33
C ILE A 45 10.33 1.44 -4.18
N ASP A 46 11.51 1.17 -4.71
CA ASP A 46 12.56 2.18 -4.82
C ASP A 46 12.34 3.04 -6.06
N VAL A 47 12.41 4.35 -5.89
CA VAL A 47 12.30 5.37 -6.93
C VAL A 47 13.55 6.24 -6.90
N TYR A 48 14.05 6.61 -8.06
CA TYR A 48 15.21 7.48 -8.18
C TYR A 48 14.78 8.83 -8.76
N LEU A 49 15.15 9.89 -8.05
CA LEU A 49 14.81 11.27 -8.41
C LEU A 49 16.06 11.99 -8.87
N PRO A 50 16.02 12.67 -10.05
CA PRO A 50 17.13 13.50 -10.50
C PRO A 50 17.31 14.70 -9.56
N LEU A 51 18.56 14.99 -9.22
CA LEU A 51 18.93 16.15 -8.41
C LEU A 51 19.46 17.29 -9.30
N PRO A 52 19.45 18.54 -8.79
CA PRO A 52 19.95 19.69 -9.55
C PRO A 52 21.45 19.60 -9.94
N ASP A 53 22.25 18.85 -9.21
CA ASP A 53 23.68 18.62 -9.48
C ASP A 53 23.93 17.52 -10.55
N GLY A 54 22.87 16.96 -11.14
CA GLY A 54 22.95 15.91 -12.14
C GLY A 54 23.07 14.49 -11.57
N THR A 55 23.14 14.33 -10.26
CA THR A 55 23.08 13.02 -9.59
C THR A 55 21.63 12.55 -9.43
N SER A 56 21.43 11.38 -8.85
CA SER A 56 20.10 10.88 -8.48
C SER A 56 20.03 10.46 -7.02
N LYS A 57 18.85 10.58 -6.43
CA LYS A 57 18.58 10.14 -5.06
C LYS A 57 17.55 9.04 -5.04
N ARG A 58 17.85 7.92 -4.38
CA ARG A 58 16.90 6.86 -4.08
C ARG A 58 15.98 7.31 -2.94
N VAL A 59 14.69 7.15 -3.13
CA VAL A 59 13.63 7.37 -2.15
C VAL A 59 12.62 6.21 -2.22
N ARG A 60 11.78 6.08 -1.20
CA ARG A 60 10.70 5.08 -1.21
C ARG A 60 9.48 5.66 -1.91
N GLY A 61 8.94 4.91 -2.86
CA GLY A 61 7.75 5.27 -3.63
C GLY A 61 6.57 4.35 -3.30
N TRP A 62 5.42 4.94 -2.99
CA TRP A 62 4.16 4.24 -2.81
C TRP A 62 3.43 4.16 -4.14
N VAL A 63 3.12 2.95 -4.61
CA VAL A 63 2.31 2.71 -5.81
C VAL A 63 0.84 2.75 -5.41
N ASP A 64 0.09 3.65 -6.03
CA ASP A 64 -1.29 3.93 -5.68
C ASP A 64 -2.16 4.00 -6.94
N THR A 65 -3.03 3.00 -7.13
CA THR A 65 -3.95 2.95 -8.28
C THR A 65 -5.30 3.59 -7.98
N GLY A 66 -5.56 3.96 -6.72
CA GLY A 66 -6.81 4.56 -6.26
C GLY A 66 -6.81 6.09 -6.26
N ASP A 67 -5.64 6.73 -6.18
CA ASP A 67 -5.51 8.18 -6.11
C ASP A 67 -4.79 8.74 -7.34
N PRO A 68 -5.35 9.76 -8.03
CA PRO A 68 -4.72 10.39 -9.19
C PRO A 68 -3.67 11.46 -8.84
N GLU A 69 -3.55 11.87 -7.58
CA GLU A 69 -2.70 12.98 -7.18
C GLU A 69 -1.24 12.55 -6.94
N LEU A 70 -0.30 13.19 -7.63
CA LEU A 70 1.12 13.05 -7.34
C LEU A 70 1.43 13.75 -6.02
N GLN A 71 1.98 13.02 -5.07
CA GLN A 71 2.39 13.55 -3.77
C GLN A 71 3.88 13.31 -3.51
N MET A 72 4.48 14.19 -2.72
CA MET A 72 5.89 14.12 -2.35
C MET A 72 6.10 14.71 -0.96
N SER A 73 7.03 14.14 -0.19
CA SER A 73 7.40 14.73 1.10
C SER A 73 8.08 16.09 0.91
N ALA A 74 7.94 16.99 1.87
CA ALA A 74 8.60 18.29 1.85
C ALA A 74 10.13 18.17 1.77
N ARG A 75 10.70 17.14 2.42
CA ARG A 75 12.13 16.82 2.34
C ARG A 75 12.57 16.54 0.90
N VAL A 76 11.83 15.68 0.21
CA VAL A 76 12.16 15.28 -1.17
C VAL A 76 11.95 16.45 -2.14
N ALA A 77 10.87 17.22 -1.99
CA ALA A 77 10.63 18.40 -2.81
C ALA A 77 11.77 19.44 -2.67
N LYS A 78 12.24 19.70 -1.45
CA LYS A 78 13.40 20.59 -1.22
C LYS A 78 14.68 20.01 -1.83
N LEU A 79 14.93 18.71 -1.67
CA LEU A 79 16.11 18.03 -2.17
C LEU A 79 16.19 18.08 -3.71
N THR A 80 15.05 17.95 -4.40
CA THR A 80 14.96 18.02 -5.85
C THR A 80 14.91 19.46 -6.40
N GLY A 81 15.02 20.45 -5.52
CA GLY A 81 15.06 21.87 -5.91
C GLY A 81 13.71 22.42 -6.38
N LEU A 82 12.60 21.80 -6.03
CA LEU A 82 11.28 22.28 -6.43
C LEU A 82 10.91 23.57 -5.69
N ALA A 83 10.32 24.51 -6.41
CA ALA A 83 9.80 25.76 -5.86
C ALA A 83 8.47 25.49 -5.15
N ILE A 84 8.53 25.30 -3.82
CA ILE A 84 7.34 25.01 -3.00
C ILE A 84 6.59 26.29 -2.75
N THR A 85 5.29 26.27 -3.03
CA THR A 85 4.33 27.34 -2.70
C THR A 85 3.28 26.78 -1.75
N CYS A 86 3.00 27.49 -0.67
CA CYS A 86 2.01 27.07 0.32
C CYS A 86 0.89 28.14 0.44
N ASP A 87 -0.33 27.68 0.59
CA ASP A 87 -1.44 28.45 1.12
C ASP A 87 -1.68 28.10 2.61
N ARG A 88 -2.90 28.36 3.12
CA ARG A 88 -3.22 28.09 4.53
C ARG A 88 -3.40 26.61 4.85
N THR A 89 -3.64 25.77 3.86
CA THR A 89 -4.10 24.39 4.03
C THR A 89 -3.23 23.38 3.30
N THR A 90 -2.57 23.80 2.20
CA THR A 90 -1.81 22.91 1.33
C THR A 90 -0.52 23.54 0.85
N CYS A 91 0.48 22.73 0.57
CA CYS A 91 1.63 23.10 -0.22
C CYS A 91 1.65 22.35 -1.53
N SER A 92 2.16 22.98 -2.58
CA SER A 92 2.37 22.34 -3.86
C SER A 92 3.65 22.86 -4.53
N ALA A 93 4.10 22.16 -5.55
CA ALA A 93 5.22 22.56 -6.40
C ALA A 93 5.00 22.10 -7.84
N PRO A 94 5.65 22.72 -8.84
CA PRO A 94 5.72 22.16 -10.18
C PRO A 94 6.32 20.74 -10.13
N PRO A 95 5.79 19.75 -10.88
CA PRO A 95 6.32 18.39 -10.86
C PRO A 95 7.70 18.32 -11.51
N PRO A 96 8.59 17.44 -11.07
CA PRO A 96 9.76 17.11 -11.87
C PRO A 96 9.31 16.48 -13.20
N ARG A 97 10.11 16.60 -14.24
CA ARG A 97 9.72 16.05 -15.57
C ARG A 97 9.73 14.55 -15.59
N VAL A 98 10.62 13.94 -14.84
CA VAL A 98 10.94 12.53 -14.90
C VAL A 98 11.33 12.03 -13.51
N ILE A 99 10.95 10.79 -13.21
CA ILE A 99 11.52 9.95 -12.13
C ILE A 99 12.07 8.69 -12.78
N ALA A 100 12.85 7.87 -12.04
CA ALA A 100 13.25 6.56 -12.55
C ALA A 100 12.82 5.45 -11.59
N ILE A 101 12.41 4.33 -12.17
CA ILE A 101 12.15 3.06 -11.47
C ILE A 101 13.13 2.06 -12.07
N GLY A 102 14.06 1.54 -11.25
CA GLY A 102 15.22 0.85 -11.82
C GLY A 102 15.92 1.72 -12.88
N ASP A 103 16.17 1.17 -14.05
CA ASP A 103 16.82 1.88 -15.17
C ASP A 103 15.82 2.57 -16.11
N MET A 104 14.52 2.44 -15.87
CA MET A 104 13.48 3.02 -16.73
C MET A 104 13.09 4.42 -16.25
N LYS A 105 13.10 5.39 -17.17
CA LYS A 105 12.58 6.74 -16.92
C LYS A 105 11.06 6.78 -17.09
N ILE A 106 10.39 7.29 -16.07
CA ILE A 106 8.95 7.47 -16.01
C ILE A 106 8.63 8.95 -16.15
N SER A 107 7.91 9.32 -17.20
CA SER A 107 7.48 10.70 -17.41
C SER A 107 6.34 11.05 -16.45
N ILE A 108 6.52 12.15 -15.70
CA ILE A 108 5.49 12.73 -14.84
C ILE A 108 5.21 14.20 -15.23
N ALA A 109 5.69 14.63 -16.40
CA ALA A 109 5.54 16.00 -16.90
C ALA A 109 4.07 16.40 -17.17
N ALA A 110 3.16 15.42 -17.35
CA ALA A 110 1.74 15.68 -17.56
C ALA A 110 0.98 16.00 -16.25
N GLN A 111 1.61 15.83 -15.10
CA GLN A 111 1.03 16.22 -13.80
C GLN A 111 1.01 17.75 -13.71
N LYS A 112 -0.10 18.28 -13.17
CA LYS A 112 -0.24 19.75 -13.02
C LYS A 112 0.63 20.28 -11.89
N GLU A 113 0.69 19.53 -10.79
CA GLU A 113 1.42 19.88 -9.59
C GLU A 113 1.78 18.64 -8.78
N VAL A 114 2.71 18.79 -7.87
CA VAL A 114 3.00 17.84 -6.79
C VAL A 114 2.35 18.38 -5.53
N LYS A 115 1.51 17.60 -4.88
CA LYS A 115 0.99 17.91 -3.55
C LYS A 115 2.05 17.60 -2.50
N ILE A 116 2.21 18.50 -1.56
CA ILE A 116 3.18 18.38 -0.48
C ILE A 116 2.39 18.50 0.84
N PRO A 117 2.27 17.41 1.61
CA PRO A 117 1.58 17.46 2.88
C PRO A 117 2.23 18.46 3.85
N LEU A 118 1.41 19.28 4.50
CA LEU A 118 1.85 20.16 5.59
C LEU A 118 2.04 19.33 6.85
N ARG A 119 3.29 19.16 7.28
CA ARG A 119 3.66 18.36 8.45
C ARG A 119 4.71 19.08 9.28
N ALA A 120 4.82 18.67 10.53
CA ALA A 120 5.93 19.09 11.39
C ALA A 120 7.27 18.80 10.73
N GLU A 121 8.28 19.60 11.03
CA GLU A 121 9.60 19.53 10.36
C GLU A 121 10.27 18.15 10.57
N SER A 122 10.06 17.52 11.72
CA SER A 122 10.52 16.16 12.03
C SER A 122 9.89 15.07 11.17
N ALA A 123 8.64 15.27 10.73
CA ALA A 123 7.89 14.36 9.90
C ALA A 123 7.95 14.69 8.39
N ALA A 124 8.70 15.72 8.00
CA ALA A 124 8.82 16.16 6.61
C ALA A 124 9.54 15.16 5.70
N SER A 125 10.10 14.09 6.26
CA SER A 125 10.75 13.00 5.51
C SER A 125 9.75 11.97 4.95
N VAL A 126 8.49 12.00 5.39
CA VAL A 126 7.45 11.07 4.92
C VAL A 126 6.24 11.85 4.39
N MET A 127 5.41 11.22 3.58
CA MET A 127 4.17 11.82 3.09
C MET A 127 3.02 11.61 4.06
N VAL A 128 2.92 10.40 4.59
CA VAL A 128 1.88 9.96 5.51
C VAL A 128 2.55 9.42 6.76
N PRO A 129 2.14 9.81 7.98
CA PRO A 129 2.65 9.22 9.20
C PRO A 129 2.47 7.70 9.18
N GLY A 130 3.42 6.98 9.75
CA GLY A 130 3.40 5.52 9.75
C GLY A 130 3.66 4.85 8.40
N MET A 131 4.08 5.59 7.37
CA MET A 131 4.58 5.05 6.10
C MET A 131 6.02 5.47 5.84
N SER A 132 6.80 4.57 5.24
CA SER A 132 8.17 4.90 4.82
C SER A 132 8.25 5.65 3.49
N ALA A 133 7.15 5.80 2.76
CA ALA A 133 7.12 6.38 1.42
C ALA A 133 7.28 7.90 1.44
N GLU A 134 8.05 8.42 0.49
CA GLU A 134 8.34 9.85 0.32
C GLU A 134 7.83 10.42 -1.01
N ILE A 135 7.42 9.55 -1.93
CA ILE A 135 6.73 9.93 -3.17
C ILE A 135 5.61 8.92 -3.43
N LYS A 136 4.48 9.38 -3.93
CA LYS A 136 3.38 8.55 -4.42
C LYS A 136 3.43 8.50 -5.94
N ILE A 137 3.28 7.29 -6.50
CA ILE A 137 3.15 7.06 -7.94
C ILE A 137 1.67 6.80 -8.20
N PRO A 138 0.93 7.84 -8.63
CA PRO A 138 -0.53 7.80 -8.70
C PRO A 138 -1.07 7.12 -9.96
N SER A 139 -2.35 6.78 -9.95
CA SER A 139 -3.08 6.22 -11.08
C SER A 139 -2.95 7.07 -12.34
N SER A 140 -2.93 8.40 -12.23
CA SER A 140 -2.78 9.34 -13.34
C SER A 140 -1.40 9.25 -14.06
N VAL A 141 -0.38 8.74 -13.38
CA VAL A 141 0.92 8.40 -13.97
C VAL A 141 0.89 6.98 -14.52
N LEU A 142 0.44 6.01 -13.71
CA LEU A 142 0.44 4.59 -14.06
C LEU A 142 -0.33 4.29 -15.34
N ARG A 143 -1.42 4.99 -15.60
CA ARG A 143 -2.28 4.78 -16.78
C ARG A 143 -1.56 4.96 -18.13
N ASN A 144 -0.37 5.56 -18.14
CA ASN A 144 0.41 5.76 -19.37
C ASN A 144 1.35 4.59 -19.66
N TYR A 145 1.32 3.55 -18.84
CA TYR A 145 2.23 2.42 -18.88
C TYR A 145 1.49 1.10 -18.76
N ASP A 146 2.14 0.02 -19.20
CA ASP A 146 1.80 -1.32 -18.74
C ASP A 146 2.26 -1.49 -17.30
N VAL A 147 1.44 -2.05 -16.42
CA VAL A 147 1.76 -2.27 -15.02
C VAL A 147 1.49 -3.72 -14.65
N LEU A 148 2.44 -4.39 -13.98
CA LEU A 148 2.25 -5.73 -13.43
C LEU A 148 2.72 -5.75 -11.97
N ILE A 149 1.82 -6.10 -11.07
CA ILE A 149 2.09 -6.25 -9.64
C ILE A 149 2.02 -7.74 -9.32
N ASN A 150 3.17 -8.32 -9.04
CA ASN A 150 3.31 -9.72 -8.66
C ASN A 150 3.43 -9.81 -7.14
N PHE A 151 2.29 -9.87 -6.45
CA PHE A 151 2.27 -9.95 -5.00
C PHE A 151 2.97 -11.20 -4.44
N PRO A 152 2.76 -12.41 -5.02
CA PRO A 152 3.42 -13.63 -4.56
C PRO A 152 4.95 -13.58 -4.58
N ASP A 153 5.54 -13.04 -5.62
CA ASP A 153 6.99 -12.99 -5.79
C ASP A 153 7.59 -11.64 -5.37
N ARG A 154 6.75 -10.70 -4.91
CA ARG A 154 7.18 -9.36 -4.45
C ARG A 154 7.88 -8.56 -5.54
N GLU A 155 7.29 -8.49 -6.72
CA GLU A 155 7.83 -7.78 -7.88
C GLU A 155 6.83 -6.79 -8.45
N PHE A 156 7.32 -5.62 -8.84
CA PHE A 156 6.59 -4.61 -9.58
C PHE A 156 7.26 -4.41 -10.94
N SER A 157 6.50 -4.58 -12.00
CA SER A 157 6.97 -4.30 -13.35
C SER A 157 6.19 -3.14 -13.96
N ILE A 158 6.90 -2.25 -14.64
CA ILE A 158 6.33 -1.14 -15.38
C ILE A 158 7.01 -1.05 -16.75
N GLY A 159 6.25 -0.71 -17.78
CA GLY A 159 6.81 -0.62 -19.13
C GLY A 159 5.98 0.27 -20.05
N VAL A 160 6.54 0.63 -21.20
CA VAL A 160 5.77 1.33 -22.24
C VAL A 160 4.64 0.42 -22.73
N PRO A 161 3.51 0.95 -23.19
CA PRO A 161 2.39 0.14 -23.66
C PRO A 161 2.82 -0.93 -24.68
N GLY A 162 2.41 -2.18 -24.44
CA GLY A 162 2.75 -3.36 -25.22
C GLY A 162 4.12 -3.96 -24.92
N SER A 163 4.80 -3.55 -23.84
CA SER A 163 6.12 -4.09 -23.48
C SER A 163 6.09 -5.19 -22.43
N LEU A 164 4.99 -5.35 -21.69
CA LEU A 164 4.83 -6.43 -20.72
C LEU A 164 4.03 -7.60 -21.30
N ASP A 165 4.44 -8.81 -20.97
CA ASP A 165 3.72 -10.06 -21.30
C ASP A 165 2.76 -10.41 -20.15
N PHE A 166 1.50 -10.04 -20.31
CA PHE A 166 0.46 -10.32 -19.32
C PHE A 166 -0.06 -11.75 -19.44
N LYS A 167 -0.25 -12.41 -18.31
CA LYS A 167 -0.76 -13.78 -18.21
C LYS A 167 -2.02 -13.82 -17.33
N GLY A 168 -2.71 -14.95 -17.38
CA GLY A 168 -3.88 -15.23 -16.57
C GLY A 168 -5.21 -14.89 -17.26
N VAL A 169 -6.25 -14.81 -16.44
CA VAL A 169 -7.61 -14.55 -16.90
C VAL A 169 -7.86 -13.07 -17.08
N LYS A 170 -8.60 -12.71 -18.12
CA LYS A 170 -8.83 -11.30 -18.50
C LYS A 170 -10.13 -10.77 -17.93
N SER A 171 -10.12 -9.50 -17.57
CA SER A 171 -11.30 -8.70 -17.27
C SER A 171 -11.27 -7.38 -18.03
N LYS A 172 -12.43 -6.93 -18.47
CA LYS A 172 -12.55 -5.55 -18.96
C LYS A 172 -12.41 -4.57 -17.80
N MET A 173 -11.68 -3.48 -18.01
CA MET A 173 -11.62 -2.34 -17.10
C MET A 173 -12.51 -1.20 -17.59
N LEU A 174 -13.17 -0.54 -16.65
CA LEU A 174 -13.70 0.81 -16.84
C LEU A 174 -12.64 1.77 -16.28
N ILE A 175 -12.15 2.67 -17.11
CA ILE A 175 -11.08 3.60 -16.75
C ILE A 175 -11.61 5.03 -16.82
N ASN A 176 -11.44 5.82 -15.78
CA ASN A 176 -11.61 7.25 -15.89
C ASN A 176 -10.37 7.84 -16.58
N GLU A 177 -10.53 8.33 -17.81
CA GLU A 177 -9.44 8.81 -18.63
C GLU A 177 -8.71 10.03 -18.04
N SER A 178 -9.32 10.79 -17.16
CA SER A 178 -8.68 11.94 -16.52
C SER A 178 -7.83 11.53 -15.32
N THR A 179 -8.27 10.54 -14.55
CA THR A 179 -7.65 10.14 -13.28
C THR A 179 -6.83 8.86 -13.39
N GLY A 180 -7.13 7.98 -14.34
CA GLY A 180 -6.55 6.65 -14.44
C GLY A 180 -7.13 5.63 -13.46
N PHE A 181 -8.13 6.02 -12.66
CA PHE A 181 -8.79 5.11 -11.73
C PHE A 181 -9.54 3.99 -12.47
N VAL A 182 -9.32 2.77 -12.03
CA VAL A 182 -9.83 1.55 -12.67
C VAL A 182 -10.98 0.99 -11.87
N GLN A 183 -12.06 0.61 -12.54
CA GLN A 183 -13.18 -0.15 -11.99
C GLN A 183 -13.32 -1.49 -12.72
N ILE A 184 -13.65 -2.54 -11.97
CA ILE A 184 -13.90 -3.89 -12.50
C ILE A 184 -15.36 -4.27 -12.21
N PRO A 185 -16.12 -4.75 -13.22
CA PRO A 185 -17.46 -5.32 -13.00
C PRO A 185 -17.39 -6.48 -12.01
N SER A 186 -18.21 -6.42 -10.98
CA SER A 186 -18.16 -7.32 -9.83
C SER A 186 -19.55 -7.82 -9.47
N LYS A 187 -19.63 -8.91 -8.71
CA LYS A 187 -20.90 -9.41 -8.16
C LYS A 187 -20.74 -9.79 -6.70
N ILE A 188 -21.73 -9.42 -5.91
CA ILE A 188 -21.94 -9.89 -4.55
C ILE A 188 -23.36 -10.43 -4.51
N GLU A 189 -23.56 -11.65 -4.04
CA GLU A 189 -24.88 -12.31 -4.03
C GLU A 189 -25.60 -12.28 -5.39
N ASN A 190 -24.91 -12.50 -6.48
CA ASN A 190 -25.44 -12.42 -7.85
C ASN A 190 -25.96 -11.02 -8.28
N LYS A 191 -25.81 -9.98 -7.47
CA LYS A 191 -26.09 -8.60 -7.85
C LYS A 191 -24.82 -7.96 -8.41
N SER A 192 -24.98 -7.21 -9.49
CA SER A 192 -23.86 -6.57 -10.19
C SER A 192 -23.52 -5.22 -9.55
N TYR A 193 -22.22 -4.97 -9.40
CA TYR A 193 -21.63 -3.74 -8.88
C TYR A 193 -20.40 -3.39 -9.71
N ASN A 194 -19.91 -2.15 -9.59
CA ASN A 194 -18.60 -1.75 -10.07
C ASN A 194 -17.72 -1.45 -8.85
N LEU A 195 -16.66 -2.23 -8.68
CA LEU A 195 -15.68 -1.99 -7.62
C LEU A 195 -14.39 -1.43 -8.21
N GLY A 196 -13.82 -0.45 -7.54
CA GLY A 196 -12.49 0.08 -7.87
C GLY A 196 -11.40 -0.96 -7.66
N LEU A 197 -10.21 -0.70 -8.21
CA LEU A 197 -9.00 -1.44 -7.92
C LEU A 197 -7.98 -0.48 -7.30
N ASP A 198 -7.62 -0.72 -6.05
CA ASP A 198 -6.68 0.13 -5.34
C ASP A 198 -5.62 -0.67 -4.57
N VAL A 199 -4.42 -0.75 -5.16
CA VAL A 199 -3.26 -1.37 -4.50
C VAL A 199 -2.60 -0.44 -3.47
N GLY A 200 -3.06 0.80 -3.38
CA GLY A 200 -2.71 1.76 -2.33
C GLY A 200 -3.52 1.54 -1.05
N SER A 201 -4.70 0.90 -1.15
CA SER A 201 -5.51 0.54 0.01
C SER A 201 -5.08 -0.79 0.61
N PRO A 202 -4.83 -0.86 1.94
CA PRO A 202 -4.44 -2.10 2.60
C PRO A 202 -5.59 -3.08 2.83
N ILE A 203 -6.85 -2.61 2.69
CA ILE A 203 -8.08 -3.35 2.93
C ILE A 203 -9.10 -3.06 1.84
N THR A 204 -9.92 -4.04 1.50
CA THR A 204 -11.12 -3.85 0.69
C THR A 204 -12.18 -3.09 1.47
N PHE A 205 -12.85 -2.13 0.83
CA PHE A 205 -13.92 -1.37 1.48
C PHE A 205 -15.13 -1.17 0.58
N LEU A 206 -16.27 -1.02 1.22
CA LEU A 206 -17.57 -0.79 0.57
C LEU A 206 -18.14 0.57 0.99
N SER A 207 -19.01 1.11 0.14
CA SER A 207 -19.85 2.25 0.55
C SER A 207 -20.71 1.86 1.75
N GLU A 208 -21.00 2.82 2.62
CA GLU A 208 -21.91 2.65 3.77
C GLU A 208 -23.24 1.99 3.34
N GLU A 209 -23.83 2.46 2.22
CA GLU A 209 -25.10 1.92 1.71
C GLU A 209 -25.00 0.42 1.37
N LEU A 210 -23.93 0.01 0.66
CA LEU A 210 -23.77 -1.40 0.30
C LEU A 210 -23.42 -2.24 1.53
N PHE A 211 -22.56 -1.75 2.39
CA PHE A 211 -22.17 -2.44 3.62
C PHE A 211 -23.38 -2.73 4.50
N ASP A 212 -24.17 -1.70 4.84
CA ASP A 212 -25.37 -1.83 5.69
C ASP A 212 -26.42 -2.76 5.08
N LYS A 213 -26.59 -2.70 3.75
CA LYS A 213 -27.49 -3.61 3.03
C LYS A 213 -27.06 -5.07 3.15
N LEU A 214 -25.77 -5.36 3.01
CA LEU A 214 -25.24 -6.71 3.14
C LEU A 214 -25.29 -7.18 4.61
N ALA A 215 -24.89 -6.36 5.56
CA ALA A 215 -24.92 -6.68 6.98
C ALA A 215 -26.37 -6.97 7.47
N SER A 216 -27.35 -6.20 6.98
CA SER A 216 -28.76 -6.44 7.30
C SER A 216 -29.31 -7.72 6.66
N GLY A 217 -28.82 -8.06 5.46
CA GLY A 217 -29.21 -9.27 4.74
C GLY A 217 -28.56 -10.54 5.30
N HIS A 218 -27.41 -10.42 5.94
CA HIS A 218 -26.57 -11.51 6.44
C HIS A 218 -26.11 -11.25 7.87
N PRO A 219 -27.02 -11.28 8.86
CA PRO A 219 -26.66 -11.07 10.26
C PRO A 219 -25.78 -12.21 10.84
N ASP A 220 -25.68 -13.32 10.12
CA ASP A 220 -24.83 -14.47 10.42
C ASP A 220 -23.37 -14.31 9.95
N TRP A 221 -23.09 -13.37 9.05
CA TRP A 221 -21.72 -13.11 8.64
C TRP A 221 -20.92 -12.50 9.79
N PRO A 222 -19.63 -12.90 9.94
CA PRO A 222 -18.78 -12.30 10.96
C PRO A 222 -18.68 -10.78 10.77
N HIS A 223 -18.94 -10.02 11.83
CA HIS A 223 -18.85 -8.56 11.84
C HIS A 223 -18.36 -8.02 13.18
N MET A 224 -17.74 -6.84 13.13
CA MET A 224 -17.22 -6.14 14.30
C MET A 224 -17.20 -4.63 14.09
N THR A 225 -16.92 -3.87 15.15
CA THR A 225 -16.68 -2.42 15.11
C THR A 225 -15.24 -2.12 15.57
N GLY A 226 -14.62 -1.15 14.91
CA GLY A 226 -13.25 -0.73 15.13
C GLY A 226 -12.29 -1.24 14.04
N ALA A 227 -11.56 -0.32 13.44
CA ALA A 227 -10.56 -0.64 12.41
C ALA A 227 -9.30 -1.20 13.05
N ILE A 228 -9.07 -2.49 12.91
CA ILE A 228 -7.87 -3.20 13.38
C ILE A 228 -7.13 -3.88 12.23
N GLY A 229 -5.89 -4.27 12.45
CA GLY A 229 -5.10 -4.96 11.43
C GLY A 229 -5.07 -4.16 10.12
N PRO A 230 -5.26 -4.80 8.96
CA PRO A 230 -5.25 -4.11 7.66
C PRO A 230 -6.28 -2.99 7.53
N ALA A 231 -7.37 -3.03 8.28
CA ALA A 231 -8.41 -2.00 8.25
C ALA A 231 -8.01 -0.71 8.99
N ASN A 232 -7.02 -0.76 9.89
CA ASN A 232 -6.52 0.41 10.59
C ASN A 232 -5.55 1.18 9.69
N VAL A 233 -6.07 2.05 8.83
CA VAL A 233 -5.27 2.79 7.85
C VAL A 233 -4.43 3.90 8.50
N GLY A 234 -4.82 4.37 9.68
CA GLY A 234 -4.11 5.38 10.48
C GLY A 234 -4.24 6.82 9.96
N GLU A 235 -5.09 7.06 8.98
CA GLU A 235 -5.22 8.35 8.29
C GLU A 235 -6.52 9.08 8.61
N MET A 236 -7.55 8.36 9.09
CA MET A 236 -8.89 8.92 9.34
C MET A 236 -9.13 9.34 10.79
N GLY A 237 -8.10 9.25 11.63
CA GLY A 237 -8.19 9.68 13.02
C GLY A 237 -9.21 8.90 13.83
N ASP A 238 -9.92 9.61 14.73
CA ASP A 238 -10.85 8.98 15.67
C ASP A 238 -12.02 8.27 15.00
N ASP A 239 -12.33 8.57 13.74
CA ASP A 239 -13.41 7.89 13.01
C ASP A 239 -13.13 6.40 12.82
N GLU A 240 -11.87 5.96 12.77
CA GLU A 240 -11.50 4.55 12.64
C GLU A 240 -11.97 3.67 13.80
N THR A 241 -12.25 4.25 14.96
CA THR A 241 -12.87 3.51 16.10
C THR A 241 -14.32 3.10 15.84
N LYS A 242 -14.97 3.72 14.84
CA LYS A 242 -16.38 3.50 14.50
C LYS A 242 -16.56 2.69 13.22
N TRP A 243 -15.49 2.44 12.49
CA TRP A 243 -15.59 1.66 11.25
C TRP A 243 -16.15 0.28 11.57
N LYS A 244 -17.06 -0.17 10.71
CA LYS A 244 -17.59 -1.52 10.78
C LYS A 244 -16.82 -2.41 9.82
N LEU A 245 -16.55 -3.62 10.24
CA LEU A 245 -15.91 -4.65 9.44
C LEU A 245 -16.83 -5.86 9.36
N MET A 246 -16.84 -6.55 8.21
CA MET A 246 -17.48 -7.86 8.06
C MET A 246 -16.71 -8.74 7.09
N ARG A 247 -17.02 -10.05 7.06
CA ARG A 247 -16.59 -10.96 6.00
C ARG A 247 -17.72 -11.15 5.00
N VAL A 248 -17.43 -10.90 3.73
CA VAL A 248 -18.32 -11.22 2.63
C VAL A 248 -18.01 -12.65 2.17
N ASP A 249 -19.01 -13.56 2.28
CA ASP A 249 -18.85 -14.97 1.94
C ASP A 249 -18.32 -15.16 0.50
N ARG A 250 -18.91 -14.45 -0.48
CA ARG A 250 -18.54 -14.56 -1.89
C ARG A 250 -18.55 -13.23 -2.60
N LEU A 251 -17.42 -12.90 -3.17
CA LEU A 251 -17.23 -11.75 -4.05
C LEU A 251 -16.66 -12.21 -5.39
N GLN A 252 -17.40 -12.02 -6.46
CA GLN A 252 -16.86 -12.15 -7.81
C GLN A 252 -16.32 -10.80 -8.27
N TYR A 253 -15.00 -10.73 -8.54
CA TYR A 253 -14.32 -9.54 -9.04
C TYR A 253 -13.77 -9.80 -10.44
N GLY A 254 -14.50 -9.30 -11.46
CA GLY A 254 -14.23 -9.74 -12.83
C GLY A 254 -14.34 -11.26 -12.96
N PRO A 255 -13.24 -11.93 -13.34
CA PRO A 255 -13.18 -13.40 -13.44
C PRO A 255 -12.81 -14.09 -12.13
N LEU A 256 -12.41 -13.35 -11.08
CA LEU A 256 -12.01 -13.94 -9.80
C LEU A 256 -13.22 -14.28 -8.95
N PHE A 257 -13.15 -15.41 -8.27
CA PHE A 257 -14.07 -15.82 -7.21
C PHE A 257 -13.31 -15.80 -5.89
N LEU A 258 -13.60 -14.80 -5.08
CA LEU A 258 -13.01 -14.59 -3.77
C LEU A 258 -14.01 -15.03 -2.70
N THR A 259 -13.54 -15.69 -1.67
CA THR A 259 -14.33 -16.13 -0.51
C THR A 259 -13.80 -15.50 0.75
N ASP A 260 -14.67 -15.34 1.74
CA ASP A 260 -14.35 -14.85 3.08
C ASP A 260 -13.61 -13.50 3.08
N VAL A 261 -14.01 -12.62 2.15
CA VAL A 261 -13.33 -11.34 1.92
C VAL A 261 -13.63 -10.38 3.07
N PRO A 262 -12.63 -9.97 3.85
CA PRO A 262 -12.84 -8.94 4.85
C PRO A 262 -13.08 -7.60 4.15
N VAL A 263 -14.09 -6.87 4.58
CA VAL A 263 -14.43 -5.55 4.04
C VAL A 263 -14.67 -4.57 5.18
N ALA A 264 -14.25 -3.32 4.97
CA ALA A 264 -14.53 -2.22 5.86
C ALA A 264 -15.66 -1.34 5.31
N GLU A 265 -16.52 -0.83 6.19
CA GLU A 265 -17.35 0.33 5.90
C GLU A 265 -16.51 1.59 6.07
N VAL A 266 -16.51 2.46 5.07
CA VAL A 266 -15.78 3.72 5.17
C VAL A 266 -16.74 4.92 5.15
N PRO A 267 -16.41 6.04 5.85
CA PRO A 267 -17.26 7.22 5.90
C PRO A 267 -17.53 7.81 4.52
N LYS A 268 -18.73 8.39 4.33
CA LYS A 268 -19.17 8.98 3.06
C LYS A 268 -18.20 10.01 2.47
N ASN A 269 -17.60 10.85 3.32
CA ASN A 269 -16.64 11.85 2.88
C ASN A 269 -15.36 11.22 2.30
N PHE A 270 -14.88 10.11 2.88
CA PHE A 270 -13.77 9.34 2.35
C PHE A 270 -14.17 8.64 1.05
N PHE A 271 -15.32 7.96 1.04
CA PHE A 271 -15.82 7.27 -0.15
C PHE A 271 -16.06 8.22 -1.33
N ALA A 272 -16.56 9.43 -1.08
CA ALA A 272 -16.81 10.46 -2.07
C ALA A 272 -15.54 10.88 -2.84
N PHE A 273 -14.34 10.71 -2.26
CA PHE A 273 -13.10 10.91 -2.99
C PHE A 273 -12.97 9.92 -4.17
N PHE A 274 -13.23 8.65 -3.92
CA PHE A 274 -13.16 7.61 -4.96
C PHE A 274 -14.29 7.76 -5.99
N GLU A 275 -15.51 8.11 -5.57
CA GLU A 275 -16.62 8.36 -6.48
C GLU A 275 -16.31 9.47 -7.50
N ARG A 276 -15.68 10.56 -7.04
CA ARG A 276 -15.26 11.66 -7.95
C ARG A 276 -14.22 11.24 -8.97
N ASN A 277 -13.41 10.23 -8.64
CA ASN A 277 -12.34 9.73 -9.48
C ASN A 277 -12.77 8.55 -10.37
N ALA A 278 -13.96 8.01 -10.15
CA ALA A 278 -14.51 6.86 -10.87
C ALA A 278 -15.05 7.23 -12.27
N ALA A 279 -15.08 6.26 -13.17
CA ALA A 279 -15.67 6.40 -14.50
C ALA A 279 -17.19 6.18 -14.50
N SER A 280 -17.70 5.48 -13.49
CA SER A 280 -19.12 5.16 -13.33
C SER A 280 -19.47 5.03 -11.85
N ALA A 281 -20.76 4.82 -11.53
CA ALA A 281 -21.19 4.58 -10.15
C ALA A 281 -20.30 3.53 -9.48
N LEU A 282 -19.82 3.86 -8.29
CA LEU A 282 -18.90 3.05 -7.48
C LEU A 282 -19.66 2.48 -6.27
N SER A 283 -19.39 1.23 -5.91
CA SER A 283 -20.02 0.58 -4.75
C SER A 283 -19.01 0.17 -3.68
N GLY A 284 -17.71 0.20 -4.01
CA GLY A 284 -16.61 -0.17 -3.15
C GLY A 284 -15.31 -0.20 -3.91
N VAL A 285 -14.23 -0.54 -3.23
CA VAL A 285 -12.88 -0.63 -3.79
C VAL A 285 -12.24 -1.91 -3.27
N LEU A 286 -11.71 -2.72 -4.18
CA LEU A 286 -10.91 -3.90 -3.83
C LEU A 286 -9.49 -3.44 -3.47
N GLY A 287 -9.07 -3.75 -2.26
CA GLY A 287 -7.74 -3.44 -1.73
C GLY A 287 -6.71 -4.53 -2.02
N SER A 288 -5.48 -4.26 -1.62
CA SER A 288 -4.37 -5.21 -1.78
C SER A 288 -4.57 -6.50 -0.99
N ASP A 289 -5.28 -6.46 0.14
CA ASP A 289 -5.60 -7.64 0.96
C ASP A 289 -6.19 -8.79 0.14
N ALA A 290 -7.13 -8.47 -0.74
CA ALA A 290 -7.82 -9.45 -1.59
C ALA A 290 -6.96 -9.93 -2.79
N LEU A 291 -5.82 -9.29 -3.08
CA LEU A 291 -5.00 -9.53 -4.27
C LEU A 291 -3.68 -10.25 -4.00
N MET A 292 -3.35 -10.50 -2.75
CA MET A 292 -2.02 -10.99 -2.33
C MET A 292 -1.59 -12.32 -2.97
N ASN A 293 -2.53 -13.15 -3.42
CA ASN A 293 -2.26 -14.42 -4.10
C ASN A 293 -2.13 -14.30 -5.62
N TYR A 294 -2.26 -13.08 -6.15
CA TYR A 294 -2.37 -12.87 -7.59
C TYR A 294 -1.21 -12.04 -8.15
N ARG A 295 -0.94 -12.28 -9.43
CA ARG A 295 -0.28 -11.32 -10.31
C ARG A 295 -1.35 -10.51 -10.98
N VAL A 296 -1.31 -9.18 -10.80
CA VAL A 296 -2.30 -8.24 -11.30
C VAL A 296 -1.67 -7.40 -12.40
N GLY A 297 -2.08 -7.64 -13.64
CA GLY A 297 -1.64 -6.88 -14.81
C GLY A 297 -2.67 -5.84 -15.22
N LEU A 298 -2.23 -4.63 -15.51
CA LEU A 298 -3.06 -3.52 -15.97
C LEU A 298 -2.55 -3.03 -17.33
N ASP A 299 -3.25 -3.44 -18.37
CA ASP A 299 -3.06 -2.96 -19.75
C ASP A 299 -4.03 -1.82 -19.99
N TYR A 300 -3.60 -0.64 -19.64
CA TYR A 300 -4.42 0.57 -19.76
C TYR A 300 -4.76 0.90 -21.21
N ALA A 301 -3.81 0.64 -22.13
CA ALA A 301 -3.99 0.92 -23.56
C ALA A 301 -5.15 0.10 -24.18
N HIS A 302 -5.38 -1.11 -23.67
CA HIS A 302 -6.44 -1.98 -24.14
C HIS A 302 -7.60 -2.13 -23.14
N SER A 303 -7.63 -1.33 -22.07
CA SER A 303 -8.66 -1.37 -21.03
C SER A 303 -8.89 -2.80 -20.47
N THR A 304 -7.78 -3.52 -20.23
CA THR A 304 -7.82 -4.95 -19.84
C THR A 304 -7.00 -5.18 -18.59
N ALA A 305 -7.61 -5.72 -17.54
CA ALA A 305 -6.92 -6.29 -16.39
C ALA A 305 -6.66 -7.78 -16.60
N TYR A 306 -5.56 -8.25 -16.07
CA TYR A 306 -5.13 -9.65 -16.09
C TYR A 306 -4.93 -10.12 -14.67
N PHE A 307 -5.45 -11.30 -14.35
CA PHE A 307 -5.30 -11.91 -13.04
C PHE A 307 -4.74 -13.32 -13.22
N ASP A 308 -3.56 -13.55 -12.68
CA ASP A 308 -2.91 -14.86 -12.70
C ASP A 308 -2.68 -15.32 -11.27
N ILE A 309 -3.08 -16.55 -10.95
CA ILE A 309 -2.87 -17.12 -9.62
C ILE A 309 -1.38 -17.43 -9.48
N GLY A 310 -0.72 -16.77 -8.55
CA GLY A 310 0.64 -17.08 -8.15
C GLY A 310 0.70 -18.20 -7.10
N ARG A 311 1.63 -18.06 -6.15
CA ARG A 311 1.67 -18.95 -4.99
C ARG A 311 0.51 -18.64 -4.06
N THR A 312 -0.20 -19.66 -3.61
CA THR A 312 -1.23 -19.48 -2.59
C THR A 312 -0.56 -19.34 -1.24
N PHE A 313 -0.76 -18.21 -0.58
CA PHE A 313 -0.41 -17.99 0.82
C PHE A 313 -1.68 -18.02 1.66
N LYS A 314 -1.58 -18.56 2.85
CA LYS A 314 -2.59 -18.29 3.87
C LYS A 314 -2.19 -16.96 4.51
N PHE A 315 -2.96 -15.90 4.24
CA PHE A 315 -2.73 -14.61 4.90
C PHE A 315 -3.03 -14.71 6.39
N PRO A 316 -2.33 -13.91 7.22
CA PRO A 316 -2.76 -13.69 8.57
C PRO A 316 -4.22 -13.23 8.51
N GLU A 317 -5.05 -13.99 9.17
CA GLU A 317 -6.41 -13.58 9.47
C GLU A 317 -6.33 -12.32 10.36
N PHE A 318 -7.46 -11.77 10.79
CA PHE A 318 -7.43 -10.71 11.80
C PHE A 318 -7.00 -11.27 13.17
N ASP A 319 -5.84 -11.95 13.19
CA ASP A 319 -5.21 -12.57 14.38
C ASP A 319 -4.27 -11.55 15.02
N VAL A 320 -4.83 -10.61 15.76
CA VAL A 320 -4.12 -9.44 16.26
C VAL A 320 -4.48 -9.10 17.70
N VAL A 321 -3.70 -8.24 18.32
CA VAL A 321 -4.11 -7.48 19.49
C VAL A 321 -5.03 -6.37 19.03
N GLY A 322 -6.23 -6.29 19.58
CA GLY A 322 -7.30 -5.40 19.08
C GLY A 322 -7.14 -3.93 19.47
N LEU A 323 -5.99 -3.33 19.13
CA LEU A 323 -5.77 -1.90 19.26
C LEU A 323 -6.19 -1.17 17.98
N ILE A 324 -6.65 0.08 18.11
CA ILE A 324 -6.87 1.00 16.99
C ILE A 324 -5.86 2.11 17.14
N LEU A 325 -4.96 2.26 16.16
CA LEU A 325 -3.78 3.09 16.26
C LEU A 325 -3.82 4.26 15.29
N ARG A 326 -3.23 5.38 15.69
CA ARG A 326 -2.93 6.51 14.83
C ARG A 326 -1.45 6.85 14.94
N PRO A 327 -0.70 6.80 13.82
CA PRO A 327 0.67 7.31 13.79
C PRO A 327 0.65 8.83 13.83
N GLU A 328 1.50 9.43 14.66
CA GLU A 328 1.63 10.87 14.84
C GLU A 328 2.81 11.43 14.06
N ASP A 329 2.81 12.74 13.85
CA ASP A 329 3.90 13.43 13.16
C ASP A 329 5.25 13.37 13.92
N ASP A 330 5.22 13.12 15.22
CA ASP A 330 6.42 12.90 16.06
C ASP A 330 6.84 11.43 16.16
N THR A 331 6.38 10.61 15.24
CA THR A 331 6.66 9.17 15.10
C THR A 331 6.09 8.27 16.20
N ARG A 332 5.32 8.80 17.14
CA ARG A 332 4.60 8.01 18.14
C ARG A 332 3.34 7.39 17.55
N PHE A 333 2.80 6.41 18.25
CA PHE A 333 1.51 5.79 17.93
C PHE A 333 0.52 6.01 19.08
N THR A 334 -0.49 6.82 18.81
CA THR A 334 -1.60 7.06 19.74
C THR A 334 -2.62 5.93 19.61
N ILE A 335 -3.04 5.38 20.73
CA ILE A 335 -4.14 4.43 20.79
C ILE A 335 -5.45 5.23 20.78
N LEU A 336 -6.24 5.07 19.71
CA LEU A 336 -7.54 5.72 19.56
C LEU A 336 -8.63 4.99 20.32
N GLY A 337 -8.48 3.67 20.46
CA GLY A 337 -9.44 2.80 21.10
C GLY A 337 -8.99 1.36 21.04
N VAL A 338 -9.87 0.51 21.52
CA VAL A 338 -9.70 -0.95 21.61
C VAL A 338 -10.92 -1.59 20.98
N ALA A 339 -10.72 -2.55 20.09
CA ALA A 339 -11.82 -3.30 19.50
C ALA A 339 -12.47 -4.22 20.53
N ASP A 340 -13.78 -4.39 20.42
CA ASP A 340 -14.50 -5.37 21.21
C ASP A 340 -14.29 -6.78 20.66
N PHE A 341 -14.05 -7.72 21.56
CA PHE A 341 -14.01 -9.13 21.25
C PHE A 341 -15.07 -9.86 22.09
N GLN A 342 -16.06 -10.46 21.42
CA GLN A 342 -17.19 -11.14 22.08
C GLN A 342 -17.92 -10.27 23.13
N GLY A 343 -18.10 -8.98 22.82
CA GLY A 343 -18.82 -8.02 23.66
C GLY A 343 -18.03 -7.43 24.83
N THR A 344 -16.71 -7.63 24.85
CA THR A 344 -15.81 -7.03 25.84
C THR A 344 -14.61 -6.38 25.18
N PRO A 345 -14.05 -5.27 25.72
CA PRO A 345 -12.82 -4.71 25.22
C PRO A 345 -11.69 -5.74 25.21
N SER A 346 -11.00 -5.90 24.08
CA SER A 346 -9.93 -6.91 23.93
C SER A 346 -8.71 -6.63 24.81
N VAL A 347 -8.47 -5.36 25.19
CA VAL A 347 -7.39 -4.92 26.09
C VAL A 347 -7.94 -3.87 27.07
N PRO A 348 -8.62 -4.29 28.14
CA PRO A 348 -9.38 -3.38 29.02
C PRO A 348 -8.51 -2.40 29.83
N GLU A 349 -7.21 -2.67 30.00
CA GLU A 349 -6.28 -1.80 30.73
C GLU A 349 -5.84 -0.55 29.93
N VAL A 350 -6.07 -0.57 28.62
CA VAL A 350 -5.67 0.49 27.69
C VAL A 350 -6.86 1.40 27.40
N GLN A 351 -6.61 2.68 27.22
CA GLN A 351 -7.66 3.67 26.91
C GLN A 351 -7.23 4.60 25.77
N ALA A 352 -8.21 5.27 25.18
CA ALA A 352 -7.96 6.30 24.18
C ALA A 352 -7.04 7.40 24.73
N GLY A 353 -6.07 7.82 23.92
CA GLY A 353 -5.05 8.80 24.29
C GLY A 353 -3.77 8.23 24.90
N ASP A 354 -3.72 6.93 25.18
CA ASP A 354 -2.48 6.24 25.50
C ASP A 354 -1.56 6.18 24.27
N HIS A 355 -0.25 6.05 24.49
CA HIS A 355 0.72 5.83 23.42
C HIS A 355 1.33 4.43 23.53
N LEU A 356 1.38 3.72 22.41
CA LEU A 356 2.08 2.44 22.32
C LEU A 356 3.58 2.71 22.17
N ALA A 357 4.37 2.40 23.20
CA ALA A 357 5.81 2.66 23.22
C ALA A 357 6.64 1.45 22.77
N ALA A 358 6.23 0.22 23.10
CA ALA A 358 6.90 -1.00 22.66
C ALA A 358 5.95 -2.20 22.68
N VAL A 359 6.27 -3.22 21.87
CA VAL A 359 5.64 -4.53 21.87
C VAL A 359 6.73 -5.59 22.08
N ASP A 360 6.58 -6.45 23.07
CA ASP A 360 7.56 -7.49 23.45
C ASP A 360 9.00 -6.96 23.62
N GLY A 361 9.13 -5.71 24.06
CA GLY A 361 10.41 -5.01 24.23
C GLY A 361 10.95 -4.36 22.94
N THR A 362 10.32 -4.55 21.79
CA THR A 362 10.67 -3.86 20.55
C THR A 362 10.05 -2.48 20.54
N PRO A 363 10.83 -1.38 20.45
CA PRO A 363 10.31 -0.02 20.38
C PRO A 363 9.41 0.18 19.14
N VAL A 364 8.32 0.94 19.33
CA VAL A 364 7.35 1.28 18.27
C VAL A 364 7.63 2.63 17.60
N PRO A 365 8.14 3.67 18.29
CA PRO A 365 8.48 4.93 17.64
C PRO A 365 9.40 4.73 16.43
N ASP A 366 9.22 5.56 15.39
CA ASP A 366 9.90 5.49 14.10
C ASP A 366 9.57 4.23 13.25
N SER A 367 8.66 3.38 13.71
CA SER A 367 8.16 2.25 12.92
C SER A 367 7.10 2.68 11.91
N THR A 368 6.91 1.84 10.89
CA THR A 368 5.75 1.99 9.99
C THR A 368 4.53 1.26 10.57
N MET A 369 3.32 1.57 10.06
CA MET A 369 2.09 0.85 10.42
C MET A 369 2.23 -0.65 10.18
N GLY A 370 2.81 -1.06 9.04
CA GLY A 370 3.04 -2.47 8.75
C GLY A 370 3.98 -3.14 9.74
N GLN A 371 5.04 -2.45 10.19
CA GLN A 371 5.94 -2.96 11.22
C GLN A 371 5.24 -3.10 12.58
N VAL A 372 4.44 -2.09 12.98
CA VAL A 372 3.70 -2.16 14.25
C VAL A 372 2.67 -3.28 14.23
N TRP A 373 1.91 -3.42 13.14
CA TRP A 373 0.95 -4.50 13.02
C TRP A 373 1.62 -5.88 13.02
N SER A 374 2.78 -6.03 12.37
CA SER A 374 3.54 -7.29 12.45
C SER A 374 4.00 -7.66 13.87
N LEU A 375 4.18 -6.68 14.77
CA LEU A 375 4.44 -6.94 16.18
C LEU A 375 3.18 -7.33 16.97
N LEU A 376 2.01 -6.83 16.55
CA LEU A 376 0.73 -7.08 17.20
C LEU A 376 0.01 -8.34 16.70
N GLU A 377 0.43 -8.88 15.54
CA GLU A 377 -0.05 -10.14 14.98
C GLU A 377 0.52 -11.35 15.73
N GLY A 378 -0.16 -12.51 15.60
CA GLY A 378 0.32 -13.76 16.16
C GLY A 378 -0.70 -14.88 16.06
N SER A 379 -0.48 -15.96 16.80
CA SER A 379 -1.48 -17.03 16.91
C SER A 379 -2.54 -16.66 17.95
N PRO A 380 -3.82 -16.95 17.71
CA PRO A 380 -4.87 -16.72 18.69
C PRO A 380 -4.52 -17.28 20.07
N GLY A 381 -4.68 -16.45 21.10
CA GLY A 381 -4.29 -16.76 22.48
C GLY A 381 -2.82 -16.47 22.83
N GLN A 382 -1.97 -16.14 21.86
CA GLN A 382 -0.60 -15.72 22.12
C GLN A 382 -0.59 -14.41 22.91
N GLU A 383 0.23 -14.34 23.94
CA GLU A 383 0.41 -13.11 24.71
C GLU A 383 1.42 -12.16 24.07
N ARG A 384 1.13 -10.86 24.13
CA ARG A 384 2.01 -9.75 23.77
C ARG A 384 2.17 -8.85 24.98
N LYS A 385 3.40 -8.45 25.29
CA LYS A 385 3.68 -7.45 26.32
C LYS A 385 3.71 -6.07 25.68
N LEU A 386 2.71 -5.28 25.98
CA LEU A 386 2.61 -3.89 25.50
C LEU A 386 3.23 -2.97 26.54
N THR A 387 4.21 -2.15 26.17
CA THR A 387 4.62 -0.99 26.94
C THR A 387 3.79 0.19 26.49
N VAL A 388 2.99 0.71 27.40
CA VAL A 388 2.04 1.80 27.14
C VAL A 388 2.45 3.01 27.96
N GLU A 389 2.38 4.21 27.34
CA GLU A 389 2.63 5.47 28.02
C GLU A 389 1.32 6.24 28.20
N ARG A 390 1.03 6.62 29.44
CA ARG A 390 -0.12 7.45 29.84
C ARG A 390 0.38 8.63 30.67
N VAL A 391 0.18 9.86 30.17
CA VAL A 391 0.58 11.10 30.86
C VAL A 391 2.06 11.03 31.30
N GLY A 392 2.95 10.60 30.41
CA GLY A 392 4.41 10.52 30.65
C GLY A 392 4.85 9.38 31.57
N ARG A 393 3.97 8.47 31.97
CA ARG A 393 4.29 7.29 32.77
C ARG A 393 4.10 6.04 31.95
N GLN A 394 5.12 5.19 31.95
CA GLN A 394 5.07 3.89 31.29
C GLN A 394 4.61 2.79 32.23
N PHE A 395 3.80 1.90 31.71
CA PHE A 395 3.36 0.67 32.36
C PHE A 395 3.27 -0.47 31.35
N THR A 396 3.24 -1.69 31.84
CA THR A 396 3.16 -2.87 30.97
C THR A 396 1.77 -3.51 31.07
N VAL A 397 1.20 -3.84 29.92
CA VAL A 397 -0.05 -4.58 29.78
C VAL A 397 0.27 -5.90 29.07
N VAL A 398 -0.33 -7.01 29.53
CA VAL A 398 -0.28 -8.28 28.82
C VAL A 398 -1.60 -8.42 28.04
N ALA A 399 -1.51 -8.31 26.72
CA ALA A 399 -2.64 -8.46 25.82
C ALA A 399 -2.58 -9.81 25.10
N LYS A 400 -3.73 -10.33 24.70
CA LYS A 400 -3.79 -11.56 23.89
C LYS A 400 -4.14 -11.24 22.45
N VAL A 401 -3.50 -11.95 21.55
CA VAL A 401 -3.93 -12.01 20.16
C VAL A 401 -5.29 -12.68 20.10
N GLN A 402 -6.25 -12.04 19.48
CA GLN A 402 -7.61 -12.55 19.27
C GLN A 402 -7.81 -12.86 17.78
N HIS A 403 -8.69 -13.83 17.51
CA HIS A 403 -9.13 -14.14 16.15
C HIS A 403 -10.40 -13.35 15.84
N PHE A 404 -10.22 -12.12 15.32
CA PHE A 404 -11.35 -11.26 14.97
C PHE A 404 -11.96 -11.68 13.63
N LEU A 405 -13.24 -11.36 13.42
CA LEU A 405 -14.01 -11.75 12.22
C LEU A 405 -13.97 -13.27 11.95
N ALA A 406 -13.84 -14.08 13.00
CA ALA A 406 -13.96 -15.52 12.90
C ALA A 406 -15.41 -15.93 12.63
N GLU A 407 -15.61 -16.99 11.84
CA GLU A 407 -16.88 -17.67 11.80
C GLU A 407 -17.26 -18.18 13.19
N ALA A 408 -18.53 -18.11 13.54
CA ALA A 408 -19.01 -18.69 14.78
C ALA A 408 -18.63 -20.17 14.82
N SER A 409 -17.83 -20.59 15.82
CA SER A 409 -17.43 -21.98 15.93
C SER A 409 -18.69 -22.86 15.98
N GLU A 410 -18.63 -24.08 15.39
CA GLU A 410 -19.75 -25.03 15.44
C GLU A 410 -20.26 -25.30 16.87
N ASN A 411 -19.40 -25.10 17.87
CA ASN A 411 -19.74 -25.25 19.27
C ASN A 411 -20.59 -24.08 19.78
N GLU A 412 -20.30 -22.85 19.39
CA GLU A 412 -21.12 -21.67 19.72
C GLU A 412 -22.47 -21.70 18.99
N ALA A 413 -22.49 -22.17 17.74
CA ALA A 413 -23.73 -22.39 17.00
C ALA A 413 -24.63 -23.44 17.69
N LYS A 414 -24.04 -24.50 18.24
CA LYS A 414 -24.77 -25.54 19.03
C LYS A 414 -25.26 -25.02 20.36
N GLU A 415 -24.53 -24.16 21.06
CA GLU A 415 -24.97 -23.52 22.31
C GLU A 415 -26.09 -22.50 22.09
N LYS A 416 -25.95 -21.64 21.05
CA LYS A 416 -27.02 -20.70 20.68
C LYS A 416 -28.31 -21.41 20.24
N SER A 417 -28.20 -22.58 19.64
CA SER A 417 -29.35 -23.41 19.27
C SER A 417 -30.03 -24.07 20.51
N LYS A 418 -29.26 -24.44 21.53
CA LYS A 418 -29.79 -25.02 22.78
C LYS A 418 -30.48 -23.99 23.69
N ASN A 419 -30.07 -22.74 23.62
CA ASN A 419 -30.68 -21.65 24.42
C ASN A 419 -31.89 -21.01 23.76
N LYS A 420 -32.33 -21.46 22.58
CA LYS A 420 -33.54 -21.00 21.87
C LYS A 420 -34.75 -21.95 22.05
N HIS A 421 -34.64 -22.98 22.86
CA HIS A 421 -35.69 -23.87 23.29
C HIS A 421 -35.81 -23.81 24.82
#